data_52d116b8c2a376c8b18bdf07e9a8952d
#
_entry.id   52d116b8c2a376c8b18bdf07e9a8952d
#
_cell.length_a   1.000
_cell.length_b   1.000
_cell.length_c   1.000
_cell.angle_alpha   90.00
_cell.angle_beta   90.00
_cell.angle_gamma   90.00
#
_symmetry.space_group_name_H-M   'P 1'
#
loop_
_entity.id
_entity.type
_entity.pdbx_description
1 polymer ?
#
loop_
_entity_poly.entity_id
_entity_poly.type
_entity_poly.pdbx_seq_one_letter_code
_entity_poly.pdbx_strand_id
1 'polypeptide(L)'
;MATTMQFGESYQERVCLPGGEWVRMRLLRPGDKELLHKGFNSLSARSRYKRFLAVKKTLSKKELCYFTEIDQEDHFALCIVGLDKKSKQDVGIGVGRFIRLGKDSDCAEVSLTVIDRMQGKGIGRLLLEKLIVAATERDIKRFRFECLPQNQEMKKLVQKVCPIVIF
;
A
#
# COMPACT_ATOMS: atom_id res chain seq x y z
N MET A 1 -16.70 0.66 26.04
CA MET A 1 -16.63 -0.50 25.12
C MET A 1 -15.38 -0.37 24.28
N ALA A 2 -14.56 -1.41 24.24
CA ALA A 2 -13.41 -1.43 23.34
C ALA A 2 -13.94 -1.50 21.89
N THR A 3 -13.68 -0.50 21.09
CA THR A 3 -14.02 -0.51 19.67
C THR A 3 -13.15 -1.58 19.00
N THR A 4 -13.78 -2.63 18.47
CA THR A 4 -13.05 -3.68 17.77
C THR A 4 -12.44 -3.07 16.51
N MET A 5 -11.12 -3.14 16.36
CA MET A 5 -10.43 -2.65 15.17
C MET A 5 -10.79 -3.51 13.96
N GLN A 6 -11.23 -2.89 12.90
CA GLN A 6 -11.49 -3.57 11.62
C GLN A 6 -10.19 -4.13 11.02
N PHE A 7 -9.09 -3.36 11.09
CA PHE A 7 -7.80 -3.73 10.52
C PHE A 7 -6.84 -4.32 11.59
N GLY A 8 -7.32 -5.33 12.32
CA GLY A 8 -6.50 -6.15 13.20
C GLY A 8 -5.77 -7.28 12.46
N GLU A 9 -5.02 -8.09 13.20
CA GLU A 9 -4.16 -9.14 12.64
C GLU A 9 -4.86 -10.15 11.72
N SER A 10 -6.14 -10.41 11.96
CA SER A 10 -6.93 -11.37 11.18
C SER A 10 -7.62 -10.75 9.96
N TYR A 11 -7.42 -9.45 9.71
CA TYR A 11 -8.09 -8.79 8.60
C TYR A 11 -7.77 -9.44 7.26
N GLN A 12 -8.81 -9.83 6.56
CA GLN A 12 -8.76 -10.33 5.20
C GLN A 12 -10.10 -10.06 4.51
N GLU A 13 -10.06 -9.55 3.29
CA GLU A 13 -11.24 -9.22 2.51
C GLU A 13 -11.06 -9.67 1.05
N ARG A 14 -12.08 -10.30 0.48
CA ARG A 14 -12.17 -10.56 -0.95
C ARG A 14 -12.79 -9.35 -1.64
N VAL A 15 -12.19 -8.91 -2.72
CA VAL A 15 -12.65 -7.76 -3.49
C VAL A 15 -12.77 -8.16 -4.95
N CYS A 16 -13.91 -7.81 -5.58
CA CYS A 16 -14.08 -7.92 -7.01
C CYS A 16 -13.68 -6.58 -7.66
N LEU A 17 -12.69 -6.62 -8.54
CA LEU A 17 -12.28 -5.45 -9.31
C LEU A 17 -13.30 -5.12 -10.40
N PRO A 18 -13.34 -3.88 -10.91
CA PRO A 18 -14.29 -3.48 -11.95
C PRO A 18 -14.30 -4.38 -13.20
N GLY A 19 -13.16 -5.01 -13.52
CA GLY A 19 -13.04 -5.99 -14.62
C GLY A 19 -13.56 -7.40 -14.32
N GLY A 20 -14.10 -7.64 -13.11
CA GLY A 20 -14.62 -8.95 -12.70
C GLY A 20 -13.58 -9.88 -12.06
N GLU A 21 -12.34 -9.46 -11.96
CA GLU A 21 -11.27 -10.24 -11.32
C GLU A 21 -11.39 -10.16 -9.80
N TRP A 22 -11.31 -11.31 -9.14
CA TRP A 22 -11.31 -11.39 -7.67
C TRP A 22 -9.89 -11.37 -7.11
N VAL A 23 -9.68 -10.53 -6.12
CA VAL A 23 -8.42 -10.38 -5.40
C VAL A 23 -8.67 -10.45 -3.90
N ARG A 24 -7.60 -10.66 -3.13
CA ARG A 24 -7.64 -10.60 -1.66
C ARG A 24 -6.85 -9.40 -1.17
N MET A 25 -7.41 -8.70 -0.19
CA MET A 25 -6.72 -7.67 0.56
C MET A 25 -6.49 -8.16 1.98
N ARG A 26 -5.29 -8.02 2.49
CA ARG A 26 -4.90 -8.42 3.84
C ARG A 26 -3.72 -7.59 4.35
N LEU A 27 -3.40 -7.73 5.62
CA LEU A 27 -2.18 -7.13 6.15
C LEU A 27 -0.94 -7.76 5.50
N LEU A 28 0.06 -6.94 5.25
CA LEU A 28 1.40 -7.41 4.85
C LEU A 28 2.08 -8.04 6.06
N ARG A 29 2.73 -9.19 5.87
CA ARG A 29 3.29 -10.01 6.95
C ARG A 29 4.79 -10.21 6.78
N PRO A 30 5.53 -10.56 7.85
CA PRO A 30 6.97 -10.89 7.73
C PRO A 30 7.28 -11.99 6.70
N GLY A 31 6.36 -12.96 6.51
CA GLY A 31 6.47 -14.02 5.51
C GLY A 31 6.32 -13.58 4.06
N ASP A 32 5.99 -12.30 3.81
CA ASP A 32 5.72 -11.77 2.46
C ASP A 32 6.97 -11.19 1.77
N LYS A 33 8.16 -11.43 2.28
CA LYS A 33 9.41 -10.91 1.69
C LYS A 33 9.58 -11.29 0.22
N GLU A 34 9.33 -12.56 -0.09
CA GLU A 34 9.39 -13.06 -1.47
C GLU A 34 8.30 -12.43 -2.35
N LEU A 35 7.09 -12.33 -1.83
CA LEU A 35 5.97 -11.68 -2.52
C LEU A 35 6.29 -10.21 -2.84
N LEU A 36 6.84 -9.49 -1.87
CA LEU A 36 7.23 -8.09 -2.02
C LEU A 36 8.39 -7.94 -3.03
N HIS A 37 9.38 -8.81 -2.96
CA HIS A 37 10.52 -8.82 -3.87
C HIS A 37 10.08 -9.06 -5.33
N LYS A 38 9.25 -10.08 -5.55
CA LYS A 38 8.69 -10.36 -6.89
C LYS A 38 7.82 -9.22 -7.40
N GLY A 39 6.99 -8.63 -6.55
CA GLY A 39 6.18 -7.47 -6.89
C GLY A 39 7.03 -6.26 -7.31
N PHE A 40 8.10 -5.97 -6.57
CA PHE A 40 9.06 -4.94 -6.93
C PHE A 40 9.71 -5.20 -8.30
N ASN A 41 10.13 -6.43 -8.55
CA ASN A 41 10.74 -6.81 -9.82
C ASN A 41 9.77 -6.70 -11.01
N SER A 42 8.46 -6.77 -10.75
CA SER A 42 7.42 -6.56 -11.77
C SER A 42 7.19 -5.09 -12.11
N LEU A 43 7.71 -4.16 -11.32
CA LEU A 43 7.59 -2.73 -11.58
C LEU A 43 8.55 -2.29 -12.69
N SER A 44 8.07 -1.42 -13.58
CA SER A 44 8.94 -0.70 -14.52
C SER A 44 9.90 0.24 -13.78
N ALA A 45 10.99 0.63 -14.43
CA ALA A 45 11.91 1.63 -13.90
C ALA A 45 11.19 2.93 -13.53
N ARG A 46 10.21 3.34 -14.35
CA ARG A 46 9.38 4.53 -14.10
C ARG A 46 8.55 4.38 -12.82
N SER A 47 7.89 3.24 -12.62
CA SER A 47 7.08 2.98 -11.42
C SER A 47 7.92 2.90 -10.16
N ARG A 48 9.11 2.30 -10.24
CA ARG A 48 10.09 2.30 -9.15
C ARG A 48 10.54 3.72 -8.78
N TYR A 49 10.85 4.53 -9.78
CA TYR A 49 11.26 5.91 -9.59
C TYR A 49 10.15 6.75 -8.93
N LYS A 50 8.91 6.61 -9.39
CA LYS A 50 7.74 7.28 -8.78
C LYS A 50 7.56 6.90 -7.31
N ARG A 51 7.80 5.64 -6.96
CA ARG A 51 7.61 5.12 -5.60
C ARG A 51 8.73 5.52 -4.64
N PHE A 52 9.98 5.43 -5.09
CA PHE A 52 11.16 5.63 -4.23
C PHE A 52 11.80 7.02 -4.39
N LEU A 53 11.33 7.81 -5.35
CA LEU A 53 11.85 9.14 -5.68
C LEU A 53 13.34 9.12 -6.04
N ALA A 54 13.85 7.96 -6.43
CA ALA A 54 15.23 7.70 -6.81
C ALA A 54 15.31 6.50 -7.74
N VAL A 55 16.42 6.38 -8.46
CA VAL A 55 16.72 5.17 -9.25
C VAL A 55 16.95 4.00 -8.31
N LYS A 56 16.08 2.98 -8.40
CA LYS A 56 16.16 1.80 -7.53
C LYS A 56 16.07 0.53 -8.37
N LYS A 57 17.16 -0.24 -8.35
CA LYS A 57 17.29 -1.46 -9.17
C LYS A 57 16.79 -2.72 -8.44
N THR A 58 16.94 -2.76 -7.12
CA THR A 58 16.58 -3.92 -6.31
C THR A 58 16.21 -3.49 -4.89
N LEU A 59 15.54 -4.38 -4.16
CA LEU A 59 15.34 -4.29 -2.72
C LEU A 59 16.37 -5.16 -2.02
N SER A 60 17.12 -4.60 -1.08
CA SER A 60 18.05 -5.35 -0.23
C SER A 60 17.30 -6.21 0.80
N LYS A 61 17.99 -7.19 1.36
CA LYS A 61 17.44 -8.00 2.48
C LYS A 61 17.02 -7.11 3.66
N LYS A 62 17.80 -6.09 3.97
CA LYS A 62 17.50 -5.13 5.05
C LYS A 62 16.21 -4.34 4.75
N GLU A 63 16.03 -3.91 3.51
CA GLU A 63 14.81 -3.22 3.09
C GLU A 63 13.59 -4.15 3.11
N LEU A 64 13.73 -5.40 2.68
CA LEU A 64 12.66 -6.39 2.75
C LEU A 64 12.23 -6.64 4.21
N CYS A 65 13.17 -6.74 5.14
CA CYS A 65 12.86 -6.81 6.57
C CYS A 65 12.14 -5.55 7.05
N TYR A 66 12.68 -4.38 6.73
CA TYR A 66 12.08 -3.09 7.12
C TYR A 66 10.63 -2.93 6.64
N PHE A 67 10.33 -3.38 5.41
CA PHE A 67 9.00 -3.25 4.83
C PHE A 67 8.00 -4.33 5.25
N THR A 68 8.44 -5.44 5.84
CA THR A 68 7.57 -6.57 6.18
C THR A 68 7.51 -6.89 7.66
N GLU A 69 8.59 -6.68 8.40
CA GLU A 69 8.65 -6.89 9.86
C GLU A 69 8.22 -5.61 10.57
N ILE A 70 6.94 -5.31 10.50
CA ILE A 70 6.33 -4.04 10.93
C ILE A 70 5.33 -4.29 12.06
N ASP A 71 5.09 -3.26 12.89
CA ASP A 71 4.22 -3.36 14.07
C ASP A 71 2.72 -3.30 13.75
N GLN A 72 2.37 -2.90 12.54
CA GLN A 72 0.97 -2.66 12.10
C GLN A 72 0.24 -1.57 12.91
N GLU A 73 0.98 -0.76 13.60
CA GLU A 73 0.50 0.40 14.37
C GLU A 73 1.09 1.70 13.81
N ASP A 74 2.36 1.96 14.07
CA ASP A 74 3.07 3.13 13.57
C ASP A 74 3.56 2.94 12.14
N HIS A 75 3.86 1.72 11.75
CA HIS A 75 4.12 1.30 10.38
C HIS A 75 3.08 0.23 10.00
N PHE A 76 2.10 0.64 9.22
CA PHE A 76 0.99 -0.20 8.79
C PHE A 76 1.03 -0.44 7.28
N ALA A 77 0.76 -1.66 6.85
CA ALA A 77 0.71 -1.98 5.43
C ALA A 77 -0.37 -3.01 5.09
N LEU A 78 -1.12 -2.69 4.04
CA LEU A 78 -2.05 -3.59 3.35
C LEU A 78 -1.44 -4.07 2.04
N CYS A 79 -1.64 -5.33 1.70
CA CYS A 79 -1.33 -5.84 0.37
C CYS A 79 -2.58 -6.38 -0.33
N ILE A 80 -2.59 -6.24 -1.64
CA ILE A 80 -3.55 -6.88 -2.52
C ILE A 80 -2.82 -7.99 -3.25
N VAL A 81 -3.36 -9.20 -3.16
CA VAL A 81 -2.81 -10.39 -3.81
C VAL A 81 -3.86 -11.01 -4.73
N GLY A 82 -3.41 -11.45 -5.88
CA GLY A 82 -4.15 -12.30 -6.79
C GLY A 82 -3.60 -13.71 -6.77
N LEU A 83 -4.25 -14.60 -7.50
CA LEU A 83 -3.78 -15.96 -7.70
C LEU A 83 -3.23 -16.12 -9.11
N ASP A 84 -2.00 -16.57 -9.24
CA ASP A 84 -1.49 -16.99 -10.54
C ASP A 84 -2.19 -18.26 -10.97
N LYS A 85 -2.85 -18.20 -12.13
CA LYS A 85 -3.64 -19.33 -12.67
C LYS A 85 -2.80 -20.56 -12.99
N LYS A 86 -1.52 -20.38 -13.33
CA LYS A 86 -0.62 -21.49 -13.69
C LYS A 86 0.01 -22.13 -12.46
N SER A 87 0.66 -21.33 -11.61
CA SER A 87 1.38 -21.83 -10.45
C SER A 87 0.50 -22.06 -9.23
N LYS A 88 -0.72 -21.52 -9.22
CA LYS A 88 -1.63 -21.50 -8.05
C LYS A 88 -1.06 -20.81 -6.82
N GLN A 89 -0.06 -19.95 -7.02
CA GLN A 89 0.58 -19.18 -5.97
C GLN A 89 0.04 -17.74 -5.92
N ASP A 90 0.14 -17.12 -4.75
CA ASP A 90 -0.18 -15.71 -4.58
C ASP A 90 0.78 -14.83 -5.38
N VAL A 91 0.23 -13.83 -6.03
CA VAL A 91 0.97 -12.79 -6.76
C VAL A 91 0.65 -11.44 -6.16
N GLY A 92 1.67 -10.68 -5.78
CA GLY A 92 1.51 -9.33 -5.28
C GLY A 92 1.04 -8.38 -6.38
N ILE A 93 -0.06 -7.70 -6.15
CA ILE A 93 -0.67 -6.75 -7.08
C ILE A 93 -0.40 -5.31 -6.64
N GLY A 94 -0.53 -5.05 -5.35
CA GLY A 94 -0.33 -3.71 -4.81
C GLY A 94 -0.07 -3.72 -3.32
N VAL A 95 0.57 -2.67 -2.85
CA VAL A 95 0.84 -2.40 -1.43
C VAL A 95 0.52 -0.94 -1.14
N GLY A 96 -0.26 -0.72 -0.11
CA GLY A 96 -0.45 0.60 0.49
C GLY A 96 0.07 0.57 1.91
N ARG A 97 0.77 1.62 2.32
CA ARG A 97 1.28 1.74 3.69
C ARG A 97 1.25 3.16 4.19
N PHE A 98 1.20 3.30 5.49
CA PHE A 98 1.53 4.55 6.14
C PHE A 98 2.58 4.33 7.23
N ILE A 99 3.37 5.35 7.48
CA ILE A 99 4.38 5.39 8.54
C ILE A 99 4.16 6.67 9.33
N ARG A 100 3.88 6.53 10.62
CA ARG A 100 3.72 7.68 11.54
C ARG A 100 4.99 8.51 11.58
N LEU A 101 4.88 9.82 11.48
CA LEU A 101 6.03 10.72 11.36
C LEU A 101 6.81 10.95 12.65
N GLY A 102 6.38 10.42 13.75
CA GLY A 102 7.03 10.52 15.04
C GLY A 102 6.17 9.92 16.12
N LYS A 103 6.76 9.58 17.24
CA LYS A 103 6.02 9.04 18.39
C LYS A 103 4.91 10.03 18.77
N ASP A 104 3.70 9.51 18.91
CA ASP A 104 2.50 10.29 19.26
C ASP A 104 2.08 11.35 18.23
N SER A 105 2.68 11.37 17.04
CA SER A 105 2.21 12.24 15.95
C SER A 105 0.84 11.76 15.41
N ASP A 106 -0.02 12.72 15.11
CA ASP A 106 -1.28 12.45 14.42
C ASP A 106 -1.15 12.47 12.89
N CYS A 107 0.08 12.55 12.39
CA CYS A 107 0.41 12.59 10.98
C CYS A 107 1.25 11.38 10.56
N ALA A 108 0.93 10.81 9.39
CA ALA A 108 1.69 9.71 8.80
C ALA A 108 1.98 9.98 7.33
N GLU A 109 3.12 9.47 6.88
CA GLU A 109 3.48 9.46 5.46
C GLU A 109 2.89 8.23 4.78
N VAL A 110 2.24 8.45 3.63
CA VAL A 110 1.57 7.41 2.85
C VAL A 110 2.32 7.12 1.56
N SER A 111 2.40 5.85 1.23
CA SER A 111 2.87 5.41 -0.07
C SER A 111 1.98 4.29 -0.64
N LEU A 112 1.80 4.34 -1.95
CA LEU A 112 1.03 3.37 -2.72
C LEU A 112 1.90 2.82 -3.85
N THR A 113 1.81 1.53 -4.08
CA THR A 113 2.48 0.85 -5.18
C THR A 113 1.53 -0.15 -5.81
N VAL A 114 1.37 -0.09 -7.12
CA VAL A 114 0.57 -1.04 -7.91
C VAL A 114 1.44 -1.50 -9.08
N ILE A 115 1.49 -2.81 -9.35
CA ILE A 115 2.23 -3.33 -10.49
C ILE A 115 1.67 -2.75 -11.79
N ASP A 116 2.53 -2.51 -12.78
CA ASP A 116 2.20 -1.73 -13.97
C ASP A 116 0.97 -2.25 -14.72
N ARG A 117 0.86 -3.57 -14.93
CA ARG A 117 -0.28 -4.18 -15.64
C ARG A 117 -1.63 -4.02 -14.94
N MET A 118 -1.62 -3.69 -13.65
CA MET A 118 -2.82 -3.52 -12.83
C MET A 118 -3.14 -2.06 -12.49
N GLN A 119 -2.35 -1.12 -12.98
CA GLN A 119 -2.61 0.31 -12.84
C GLN A 119 -3.85 0.73 -13.64
N GLY A 120 -4.50 1.81 -13.22
CA GLY A 120 -5.71 2.31 -13.87
C GLY A 120 -6.98 1.49 -13.61
N LYS A 121 -6.95 0.52 -12.71
CA LYS A 121 -8.09 -0.36 -12.37
C LYS A 121 -8.73 -0.05 -11.01
N GLY A 122 -8.41 1.07 -10.40
CA GLY A 122 -8.98 1.50 -9.11
C GLY A 122 -8.31 0.90 -7.87
N ILE A 123 -7.20 0.16 -8.02
CA ILE A 123 -6.50 -0.49 -6.89
C ILE A 123 -5.87 0.53 -5.96
N GLY A 124 -5.23 1.57 -6.49
CA GLY A 124 -4.64 2.64 -5.68
C GLY A 124 -5.70 3.37 -4.84
N ARG A 125 -6.87 3.62 -5.42
CA ARG A 125 -8.00 4.21 -4.71
C ARG A 125 -8.49 3.31 -3.58
N LEU A 126 -8.68 2.03 -3.87
CA LEU A 126 -9.12 1.04 -2.88
C LEU A 126 -8.14 0.98 -1.70
N LEU A 127 -6.84 0.90 -1.97
CA LEU A 127 -5.81 0.90 -0.94
C LEU A 127 -5.85 2.18 -0.09
N LEU A 128 -5.94 3.34 -0.73
CA LEU A 128 -5.97 4.62 -0.01
C LEU A 128 -7.21 4.77 0.87
N GLU A 129 -8.38 4.41 0.37
CA GLU A 129 -9.63 4.42 1.16
C GLU A 129 -9.52 3.53 2.41
N LYS A 130 -8.95 2.34 2.26
CA LYS A 130 -8.74 1.41 3.40
C LYS A 130 -7.67 1.91 4.38
N LEU A 131 -6.60 2.52 3.87
CA LEU A 131 -5.57 3.13 4.73
C LEU A 131 -6.11 4.27 5.58
N ILE A 132 -7.05 5.07 5.06
CA ILE A 132 -7.70 6.14 5.82
C ILE A 132 -8.46 5.56 7.02
N VAL A 133 -9.21 4.51 6.83
CA VAL A 133 -9.95 3.84 7.93
C VAL A 133 -8.96 3.25 8.94
N ALA A 134 -7.96 2.52 8.49
CA ALA A 134 -6.94 1.93 9.36
C ALA A 134 -6.15 2.98 10.16
N ALA A 135 -5.86 4.11 9.54
CA ALA A 135 -5.19 5.25 10.19
C ALA A 135 -6.07 5.89 11.27
N THR A 136 -7.36 6.05 10.97
CA THR A 136 -8.34 6.58 11.95
C THR A 136 -8.43 5.70 13.19
N GLU A 137 -8.39 4.39 13.02
CA GLU A 137 -8.36 3.42 14.14
C GLU A 137 -7.11 3.55 15.03
N ARG A 138 -6.07 4.20 14.53
CA ARG A 138 -4.76 4.42 15.18
C ARG A 138 -4.51 5.88 15.56
N ASP A 139 -5.56 6.69 15.66
CA ASP A 139 -5.49 8.12 16.00
C ASP A 139 -4.61 8.96 15.05
N ILE A 140 -4.44 8.52 13.82
CA ILE A 140 -3.81 9.30 12.75
C ILE A 140 -4.90 10.10 12.05
N LYS A 141 -4.73 11.43 12.01
CA LYS A 141 -5.71 12.38 11.47
C LYS A 141 -5.26 13.03 10.17
N ARG A 142 -3.98 12.97 9.85
CA ARG A 142 -3.39 13.62 8.68
C ARG A 142 -2.46 12.69 7.93
N PHE A 143 -2.52 12.77 6.61
CA PHE A 143 -1.60 12.07 5.73
C PHE A 143 -0.70 13.06 5.00
N ARG A 144 0.59 12.71 4.91
CA ARG A 144 1.57 13.36 4.04
C ARG A 144 1.86 12.45 2.85
N PHE A 145 1.84 13.02 1.67
CA PHE A 145 2.21 12.34 0.43
C PHE A 145 3.43 13.02 -0.17
N GLU A 146 4.46 12.26 -0.45
CA GLU A 146 5.59 12.71 -1.25
C GLU A 146 5.47 12.11 -2.65
N CYS A 147 5.43 12.94 -3.67
CA CYS A 147 5.38 12.50 -5.05
C CYS A 147 6.09 13.48 -5.98
N LEU A 148 6.53 12.97 -7.12
CA LEU A 148 7.13 13.81 -8.15
C LEU A 148 6.11 14.87 -8.64
N PRO A 149 6.56 16.09 -8.96
CA PRO A 149 5.68 17.13 -9.50
C PRO A 149 4.89 16.67 -10.73
N GLN A 150 5.47 15.80 -11.55
CA GLN A 150 4.87 15.27 -12.77
C GLN A 150 3.90 14.10 -12.51
N ASN A 151 3.82 13.57 -11.29
CA ASN A 151 2.95 12.45 -10.96
C ASN A 151 1.49 12.91 -10.78
N GLN A 152 0.87 13.27 -11.90
CA GLN A 152 -0.52 13.75 -11.91
C GLN A 152 -1.52 12.68 -11.48
N GLU A 153 -1.21 11.41 -11.71
CA GLU A 153 -2.07 10.28 -11.30
C GLU A 153 -2.23 10.24 -9.79
N MET A 154 -1.13 10.34 -9.06
CA MET A 154 -1.14 10.37 -7.59
C MET A 154 -1.87 11.62 -7.07
N LYS A 155 -1.60 12.78 -7.65
CA LYS A 155 -2.26 14.02 -7.25
C LYS A 155 -3.78 13.96 -7.43
N LYS A 156 -4.25 13.48 -8.58
CA LYS A 156 -5.68 13.30 -8.87
C LYS A 156 -6.33 12.28 -7.92
N LEU A 157 -5.64 11.17 -7.65
CA LEU A 157 -6.11 10.15 -6.73
C LEU A 157 -6.30 10.73 -5.33
N VAL A 158 -5.29 11.41 -4.80
CA VAL A 158 -5.32 11.99 -3.46
C VAL A 158 -6.40 13.07 -3.35
N GLN A 159 -6.52 13.96 -4.35
CA GLN A 159 -7.58 14.99 -4.37
C GLN A 159 -8.99 14.40 -4.42
N LYS A 160 -9.16 13.27 -5.11
CA LYS A 160 -10.47 12.61 -5.24
C LYS A 160 -10.90 11.91 -3.95
N VAL A 161 -9.96 11.34 -3.22
CA VAL A 161 -10.23 10.55 -2.00
C VAL A 161 -10.14 11.41 -0.75
N CYS A 162 -9.23 12.38 -0.72
CA CYS A 162 -8.99 13.29 0.39
C CYS A 162 -9.27 14.73 -0.06
N PRO A 163 -10.46 15.28 0.19
CA PRO A 163 -10.86 16.58 -0.35
C PRO A 163 -10.07 17.77 0.22
N ILE A 164 -9.39 17.60 1.36
CA ILE A 164 -8.54 18.63 1.97
C ILE A 164 -7.09 18.14 1.90
N VAL A 165 -6.38 18.53 0.84
CA VAL A 165 -4.97 18.20 0.64
C VAL A 165 -4.17 19.47 0.40
N ILE A 166 -3.08 19.63 1.14
CA ILE A 166 -2.07 20.69 0.91
C ILE A 166 -0.82 19.98 0.35
N PHE A 167 -0.42 20.37 -0.84
CA PHE A 167 0.80 19.87 -1.51
C PHE A 167 1.98 20.79 -1.22
#